data_bd038ee774fe5e427a9d59554b842a68
#
_entry.id   bd038ee774fe5e427a9d59554b842a68
#
_cell.length_a   1.000
_cell.length_b   1.000
_cell.length_c   1.000
_cell.angle_alpha   90.00
_cell.angle_beta   90.00
_cell.angle_gamma   90.00
#
_symmetry.space_group_name_H-M   'P 1'
#
loop_
_entity.id
_entity.type
_entity.pdbx_description
1 polymer ?
#
loop_
_entity_poly.entity_id
_entity_poly.type
_entity_poly.pdbx_seq_one_letter_code
_entity_poly.pdbx_strand_id
1 'polypeptide(L)'
;MSLDRELNKRSGGKCELCGATENLKVYEVLPTKKGGIDEAIFVCPTCKDQIENPGNEDLNHWRCLNDSMWSEHTAVQVVAWRMLSRLRSAGWPQELLDMMYLEDEVLEWAKATGEGEDDENKIIHRDSNGVILEHGDSVVLIKDLKVKGSSMIAKQGTAVRNIRLDHENAEYIEGKVDGQMIVIITQYVKKI
;
A
#
# COMPACT_ATOMS: atom_id res chain seq x y z
N MET A 1 -26.54 -20.79 -7.18
CA MET A 1 -25.97 -21.27 -5.90
C MET A 1 -25.35 -20.05 -5.20
N SER A 2 -25.34 -19.96 -3.89
CA SER A 2 -24.70 -18.79 -3.25
C SER A 2 -23.17 -18.91 -3.37
N LEU A 3 -22.48 -17.79 -3.55
CA LEU A 3 -21.01 -17.72 -3.67
C LEU A 3 -20.30 -18.44 -2.51
N ASP A 4 -20.85 -18.34 -1.32
CA ASP A 4 -20.39 -19.02 -0.11
C ASP A 4 -20.35 -20.55 -0.28
N ARG A 5 -21.40 -21.14 -0.85
CA ARG A 5 -21.45 -22.58 -1.10
C ARG A 5 -20.48 -23.05 -2.18
N GLU A 6 -20.29 -22.22 -3.20
CA GLU A 6 -19.36 -22.52 -4.30
C GLU A 6 -17.92 -22.49 -3.79
N LEU A 7 -17.57 -21.46 -3.03
CA LEU A 7 -16.26 -21.34 -2.41
C LEU A 7 -16.00 -22.44 -1.37
N ASN A 8 -16.99 -22.76 -0.54
CA ASN A 8 -16.88 -23.85 0.42
C ASN A 8 -16.63 -25.21 -0.27
N LYS A 9 -17.30 -25.46 -1.39
CA LYS A 9 -17.06 -26.66 -2.20
C LYS A 9 -15.66 -26.66 -2.83
N ARG A 10 -15.23 -25.52 -3.38
CA ARG A 10 -13.91 -25.35 -4.00
C ARG A 10 -12.78 -25.58 -3.00
N SER A 11 -12.88 -24.96 -1.83
CA SER A 11 -11.86 -25.01 -0.77
C SER A 11 -11.89 -26.30 0.06
N GLY A 12 -12.90 -27.16 -0.12
CA GLY A 12 -13.10 -28.33 0.73
C GLY A 12 -13.39 -27.98 2.20
N GLY A 13 -14.02 -26.84 2.46
CA GLY A 13 -14.32 -26.38 3.81
C GLY A 13 -13.13 -25.86 4.59
N LYS A 14 -12.11 -25.37 3.88
CA LYS A 14 -10.87 -24.84 4.49
C LYS A 14 -10.60 -23.41 4.02
N CYS A 15 -9.91 -22.66 4.85
CA CYS A 15 -9.34 -21.37 4.44
C CYS A 15 -8.32 -21.61 3.32
N GLU A 16 -8.52 -20.94 2.18
CA GLU A 16 -7.66 -21.12 1.00
C GLU A 16 -6.24 -20.57 1.18
N LEU A 17 -5.99 -19.84 2.27
CA LEU A 17 -4.68 -19.31 2.63
C LEU A 17 -3.96 -20.16 3.68
N CYS A 18 -4.58 -20.39 4.84
CA CYS A 18 -3.93 -21.06 5.98
C CYS A 18 -4.47 -22.46 6.30
N GLY A 19 -5.54 -22.89 5.65
CA GLY A 19 -6.12 -24.23 5.89
C GLY A 19 -7.02 -24.36 7.12
N ALA A 20 -7.27 -23.28 7.87
CA ALA A 20 -8.21 -23.30 9.02
C ALA A 20 -9.63 -23.66 8.56
N THR A 21 -10.41 -24.30 9.44
CA THR A 21 -11.73 -24.82 9.09
C THR A 21 -12.90 -24.11 9.76
N GLU A 22 -12.62 -23.15 10.63
CA GLU A 22 -13.65 -22.52 11.45
C GLU A 22 -14.03 -21.12 10.93
N ASN A 23 -15.33 -20.83 10.97
CA ASN A 23 -15.90 -19.51 10.69
C ASN A 23 -15.46 -18.89 9.36
N LEU A 24 -15.33 -19.71 8.34
CA LEU A 24 -14.93 -19.26 7.00
C LEU A 24 -15.91 -18.28 6.40
N LYS A 25 -15.39 -17.28 5.72
CA LYS A 25 -16.16 -16.21 5.07
C LYS A 25 -15.65 -15.94 3.67
N VAL A 26 -16.56 -15.46 2.83
CA VAL A 26 -16.21 -14.94 1.52
C VAL A 26 -15.41 -13.67 1.67
N TYR A 27 -14.30 -13.58 0.94
CA TYR A 27 -13.52 -12.38 0.76
C TYR A 27 -13.41 -12.07 -0.72
N GLU A 28 -13.99 -10.97 -1.15
CA GLU A 28 -13.89 -10.49 -2.53
C GLU A 28 -12.55 -9.79 -2.73
N VAL A 29 -11.82 -10.22 -3.76
CA VAL A 29 -10.48 -9.71 -4.08
C VAL A 29 -10.61 -8.51 -5.01
N LEU A 30 -10.60 -7.32 -4.43
CA LEU A 30 -10.76 -6.05 -5.17
C LEU A 30 -9.52 -5.70 -6.00
N PRO A 31 -9.69 -4.94 -7.08
CA PRO A 31 -10.95 -4.61 -7.73
C PRO A 31 -11.56 -5.80 -8.47
N THR A 32 -12.84 -5.99 -8.35
CA THR A 32 -13.57 -7.02 -9.10
C THR A 32 -14.06 -6.47 -10.43
N LYS A 33 -13.99 -7.27 -11.50
CA LYS A 33 -14.51 -6.92 -12.85
C LYS A 33 -15.90 -7.46 -13.07
N LYS A 34 -16.11 -8.72 -12.69
CA LYS A 34 -17.37 -9.44 -12.90
C LYS A 34 -17.96 -9.95 -11.59
N GLY A 35 -17.14 -10.04 -10.55
CA GLY A 35 -17.49 -10.72 -9.30
C GLY A 35 -17.62 -12.24 -9.47
N GLY A 36 -17.86 -12.92 -8.38
CA GLY A 36 -18.08 -14.36 -8.37
C GLY A 36 -16.90 -15.17 -7.87
N ILE A 37 -16.94 -16.48 -8.14
CA ILE A 37 -15.99 -17.43 -7.57
C ILE A 37 -14.54 -17.20 -7.99
N ASP A 38 -14.32 -16.68 -9.19
CA ASP A 38 -12.97 -16.44 -9.74
C ASP A 38 -12.30 -15.20 -9.16
N GLU A 39 -13.08 -14.30 -8.56
CA GLU A 39 -12.62 -13.04 -7.97
C GLU A 39 -12.82 -12.98 -6.45
N ALA A 40 -13.07 -14.14 -5.83
CA ALA A 40 -13.25 -14.25 -4.39
C ALA A 40 -12.51 -15.47 -3.84
N ILE A 41 -12.19 -15.42 -2.55
CA ILE A 41 -11.58 -16.53 -1.81
C ILE A 41 -12.35 -16.82 -0.52
N PHE A 42 -12.17 -18.03 0.01
CA PHE A 42 -12.78 -18.44 1.27
C PHE A 42 -11.74 -18.41 2.37
N VAL A 43 -11.93 -17.55 3.36
CA VAL A 43 -10.91 -17.27 4.39
C VAL A 43 -11.44 -17.35 5.81
N CYS A 44 -10.56 -17.71 6.74
CA CYS A 44 -10.86 -17.67 8.16
C CYS A 44 -10.84 -16.23 8.70
N PRO A 45 -11.42 -15.97 9.88
CA PRO A 45 -11.44 -14.62 10.47
C PRO A 45 -10.05 -14.03 10.68
N THR A 46 -9.06 -14.84 11.05
CA THR A 46 -7.68 -14.38 11.27
C THR A 46 -7.03 -13.88 10.01
N CYS A 47 -7.13 -14.63 8.89
CA CYS A 47 -6.62 -14.18 7.60
C CYS A 47 -7.33 -12.92 7.13
N LYS A 48 -8.67 -12.90 7.22
CA LYS A 48 -9.47 -11.75 6.80
C LYS A 48 -9.10 -10.49 7.59
N ASP A 49 -9.02 -10.57 8.90
CA ASP A 49 -8.67 -9.43 9.75
C ASP A 49 -7.30 -8.85 9.39
N GLN A 50 -6.30 -9.69 9.21
CA GLN A 50 -4.95 -9.24 8.89
C GLN A 50 -4.80 -8.72 7.45
N ILE A 51 -5.62 -9.20 6.51
CA ILE A 51 -5.67 -8.63 5.15
C ILE A 51 -6.27 -7.22 5.19
N GLU A 52 -7.37 -7.05 5.92
CA GLU A 52 -8.13 -5.79 5.97
C GLU A 52 -7.48 -4.73 6.87
N ASN A 53 -6.64 -5.12 7.83
CA ASN A 53 -5.99 -4.23 8.78
C ASN A 53 -4.46 -4.28 8.66
N PRO A 54 -3.86 -3.56 7.71
CA PRO A 54 -2.41 -3.48 7.55
C PRO A 54 -1.72 -3.00 8.84
N GLY A 55 -0.62 -3.66 9.19
CA GLY A 55 0.13 -3.38 10.42
C GLY A 55 -0.18 -4.35 11.58
N ASN A 56 -1.14 -5.26 11.39
CA ASN A 56 -1.52 -6.27 12.38
C ASN A 56 -1.11 -7.70 11.96
N GLU A 57 -0.18 -7.82 11.02
CA GLU A 57 0.20 -9.10 10.46
C GLU A 57 1.09 -9.91 11.42
N ASP A 58 0.70 -11.17 11.64
CA ASP A 58 1.53 -12.17 12.31
C ASP A 58 2.41 -12.90 11.28
N LEU A 59 3.70 -12.63 11.30
CA LEU A 59 4.67 -13.22 10.38
C LEU A 59 4.68 -14.76 10.43
N ASN A 60 4.44 -15.35 11.59
CA ASN A 60 4.39 -16.82 11.73
C ASN A 60 3.12 -17.39 11.10
N HIS A 61 1.99 -16.73 11.27
CA HIS A 61 0.73 -17.12 10.64
C HIS A 61 0.88 -17.11 9.09
N TRP A 62 1.51 -16.10 8.54
CA TRP A 62 1.67 -15.94 7.10
C TRP A 62 2.71 -16.86 6.44
N ARG A 63 3.41 -17.68 7.23
CA ARG A 63 4.21 -18.79 6.67
C ARG A 63 3.38 -19.76 5.83
N CYS A 64 2.06 -19.79 6.01
CA CYS A 64 1.14 -20.57 5.18
C CYS A 64 1.19 -20.19 3.69
N LEU A 65 1.68 -18.99 3.35
CA LEU A 65 1.85 -18.57 1.96
C LEU A 65 2.85 -19.42 1.18
N ASN A 66 3.76 -20.13 1.85
CA ASN A 66 4.65 -21.11 1.19
C ASN A 66 3.86 -22.15 0.39
N ASP A 67 2.66 -22.49 0.85
CA ASP A 67 1.79 -23.48 0.18
C ASP A 67 0.73 -22.79 -0.69
N SER A 68 0.05 -21.77 -0.16
CA SER A 68 -1.08 -21.14 -0.83
C SER A 68 -0.70 -20.32 -2.07
N MET A 69 0.54 -19.84 -2.18
CA MET A 69 1.04 -19.16 -3.37
C MET A 69 1.01 -20.02 -4.63
N TRP A 70 1.00 -21.35 -4.47
CA TRP A 70 0.94 -22.33 -5.56
C TRP A 70 -0.48 -22.76 -5.94
N SER A 71 -1.49 -22.10 -5.37
CA SER A 71 -2.88 -22.39 -5.70
C SER A 71 -3.14 -22.26 -7.20
N GLU A 72 -3.97 -23.15 -7.75
CA GLU A 72 -4.47 -23.04 -9.13
C GLU A 72 -5.52 -21.93 -9.31
N HIS A 73 -6.01 -21.36 -8.21
CA HIS A 73 -7.02 -20.30 -8.22
C HIS A 73 -6.37 -18.92 -8.22
N THR A 74 -6.57 -18.17 -9.29
CA THR A 74 -5.98 -16.85 -9.50
C THR A 74 -6.23 -15.88 -8.35
N ALA A 75 -7.45 -15.85 -7.80
CA ALA A 75 -7.76 -14.97 -6.66
C ALA A 75 -6.91 -15.28 -5.42
N VAL A 76 -6.62 -16.55 -5.16
CA VAL A 76 -5.72 -16.98 -4.07
C VAL A 76 -4.30 -16.51 -4.34
N GLN A 77 -3.81 -16.68 -5.57
CA GLN A 77 -2.48 -16.22 -5.98
C GLN A 77 -2.33 -14.70 -5.82
N VAL A 78 -3.35 -13.92 -6.22
CA VAL A 78 -3.36 -12.46 -6.06
C VAL A 78 -3.24 -12.05 -4.61
N VAL A 79 -4.02 -12.65 -3.71
CA VAL A 79 -3.93 -12.34 -2.27
C VAL A 79 -2.60 -12.80 -1.67
N ALA A 80 -2.11 -13.98 -2.06
CA ALA A 80 -0.80 -14.46 -1.63
C ALA A 80 0.31 -13.48 -2.05
N TRP A 81 0.31 -13.02 -3.29
CA TRP A 81 1.26 -12.04 -3.79
C TRP A 81 1.20 -10.73 -3.02
N ARG A 82 -0.01 -10.21 -2.75
CA ARG A 82 -0.22 -8.99 -1.96
C ARG A 82 0.36 -9.10 -0.56
N MET A 83 0.06 -10.19 0.12
CA MET A 83 0.55 -10.41 1.48
C MET A 83 2.07 -10.62 1.51
N LEU A 84 2.63 -11.36 0.57
CA LEU A 84 4.09 -11.49 0.44
C LEU A 84 4.76 -10.14 0.18
N SER A 85 4.19 -9.32 -0.69
CA SER A 85 4.69 -7.97 -0.99
C SER A 85 4.62 -7.05 0.23
N ARG A 86 3.54 -7.11 0.99
CA ARG A 86 3.36 -6.35 2.23
C ARG A 86 4.38 -6.74 3.30
N LEU A 87 4.69 -8.02 3.40
CA LEU A 87 5.57 -8.59 4.41
C LEU A 87 7.05 -8.70 3.98
N ARG A 88 7.41 -8.22 2.79
CA ARG A 88 8.75 -8.46 2.23
C ARG A 88 9.90 -7.93 3.09
N SER A 89 9.66 -6.90 3.92
CA SER A 89 10.66 -6.40 4.88
C SER A 89 11.12 -7.44 5.91
N ALA A 90 10.35 -8.52 6.10
CA ALA A 90 10.73 -9.65 6.95
C ALA A 90 11.79 -10.57 6.32
N GLY A 91 12.17 -10.34 5.07
CA GLY A 91 13.22 -11.07 4.34
C GLY A 91 12.72 -12.32 3.62
N TRP A 92 12.16 -13.28 4.33
CA TRP A 92 11.70 -14.55 3.75
C TRP A 92 10.61 -14.43 2.66
N PRO A 93 9.68 -13.44 2.69
CA PRO A 93 8.68 -13.31 1.63
C PRO A 93 9.28 -12.93 0.28
N GLN A 94 10.42 -12.26 0.27
CA GLN A 94 11.11 -11.88 -0.98
C GLN A 94 11.50 -13.12 -1.80
N GLU A 95 12.03 -14.16 -1.16
CA GLU A 95 12.39 -15.40 -1.83
C GLU A 95 11.18 -16.07 -2.49
N LEU A 96 10.02 -16.01 -1.84
CA LEU A 96 8.76 -16.54 -2.37
C LEU A 96 8.24 -15.70 -3.54
N LEU A 97 8.34 -14.38 -3.45
CA LEU A 97 7.97 -13.47 -4.55
C LEU A 97 8.83 -13.72 -5.79
N ASP A 98 10.12 -13.96 -5.62
CA ASP A 98 11.06 -14.23 -6.71
C ASP A 98 10.76 -15.56 -7.40
N MET A 99 10.16 -16.53 -6.71
CA MET A 99 9.71 -17.81 -7.26
C MET A 99 8.31 -17.75 -7.88
N MET A 100 7.51 -16.75 -7.51
CA MET A 100 6.12 -16.65 -7.92
C MET A 100 5.99 -16.06 -9.31
N TYR A 101 5.47 -16.85 -10.25
CA TYR A 101 5.16 -16.38 -11.59
C TYR A 101 3.67 -16.08 -11.70
N LEU A 102 3.34 -14.85 -12.07
CA LEU A 102 1.97 -14.42 -12.40
C LEU A 102 1.93 -13.91 -13.84
N GLU A 103 0.88 -14.27 -14.56
CA GLU A 103 0.61 -13.69 -15.87
C GLU A 103 0.38 -12.18 -15.75
N ASP A 104 0.66 -11.41 -16.80
CA ASP A 104 0.62 -9.94 -16.79
C ASP A 104 -0.71 -9.39 -16.27
N GLU A 105 -1.85 -9.93 -16.72
CA GLU A 105 -3.18 -9.50 -16.27
C GLU A 105 -3.41 -9.78 -14.78
N VAL A 106 -2.88 -10.89 -14.28
CA VAL A 106 -2.99 -11.28 -12.86
C VAL A 106 -2.09 -10.40 -12.01
N LEU A 107 -0.91 -10.07 -12.49
CA LEU A 107 0.02 -9.18 -11.82
C LEU A 107 -0.52 -7.75 -11.76
N GLU A 108 -1.16 -7.26 -12.82
CA GLU A 108 -1.87 -5.97 -12.80
C GLU A 108 -2.99 -5.96 -11.76
N TRP A 109 -3.76 -7.05 -11.68
CA TRP A 109 -4.78 -7.19 -10.65
C TRP A 109 -4.17 -7.20 -9.23
N ALA A 110 -3.09 -7.92 -9.02
CA ALA A 110 -2.39 -7.96 -7.75
C ALA A 110 -1.90 -6.57 -7.31
N LYS A 111 -1.34 -5.78 -8.23
CA LYS A 111 -0.84 -4.42 -7.99
C LYS A 111 -1.92 -3.35 -7.84
N ALA A 112 -3.14 -3.64 -8.25
CA ALA A 112 -4.22 -2.63 -8.34
C ALA A 112 -4.60 -1.98 -6.99
N THR A 113 -4.21 -2.57 -5.86
CA THR A 113 -4.42 -2.04 -4.51
C THR A 113 -3.19 -1.32 -3.94
N GLY A 114 -2.11 -1.19 -4.72
CA GLY A 114 -0.89 -0.50 -4.33
C GLY A 114 0.16 -1.35 -3.61
N GLU A 115 -0.14 -2.62 -3.32
CA GLU A 115 0.88 -3.54 -2.81
C GLU A 115 1.95 -3.82 -3.87
N GLY A 116 3.20 -3.96 -3.43
CA GLY A 116 4.33 -4.28 -4.30
C GLY A 116 4.92 -3.08 -5.04
N GLU A 117 4.42 -1.88 -4.81
CA GLU A 117 5.18 -0.67 -5.17
C GLU A 117 6.46 -0.68 -4.35
N ASP A 118 7.60 -0.63 -5.04
CA ASP A 118 8.89 -0.69 -4.39
C ASP A 118 9.06 0.49 -3.43
N ASP A 119 9.28 0.21 -2.16
CA ASP A 119 9.70 1.23 -1.18
C ASP A 119 11.04 1.89 -1.60
N GLU A 120 11.83 1.21 -2.43
CA GLU A 120 13.06 1.76 -3.02
C GLU A 120 12.78 2.88 -4.03
N ASN A 121 11.63 2.87 -4.69
CA ASN A 121 11.18 3.95 -5.58
C ASN A 121 10.21 4.91 -4.90
N LYS A 122 9.83 4.66 -3.65
CA LYS A 122 8.99 5.57 -2.89
C LYS A 122 9.80 6.77 -2.48
N ILE A 123 9.57 7.87 -3.17
CA ILE A 123 10.19 9.16 -2.84
C ILE A 123 9.69 9.59 -1.48
N ILE A 124 10.56 9.56 -0.47
CA ILE A 124 10.25 9.99 0.89
C ILE A 124 10.71 11.42 1.06
N HIS A 125 9.75 12.32 1.26
CA HIS A 125 10.03 13.71 1.59
C HIS A 125 10.26 13.83 3.10
N ARG A 126 11.30 14.55 3.48
CA ARG A 126 11.63 14.83 4.89
C ARG A 126 11.87 16.33 5.09
N ASP A 127 11.38 16.84 6.22
CA ASP A 127 11.64 18.21 6.60
C ASP A 127 13.09 18.44 7.05
N SER A 128 13.42 19.67 7.45
CA SER A 128 14.74 20.03 7.94
C SER A 128 15.23 19.24 9.17
N ASN A 129 14.32 18.63 9.90
CA ASN A 129 14.60 17.81 11.09
C ASN A 129 14.59 16.31 10.79
N GLY A 130 14.33 15.89 9.54
CA GLY A 130 14.24 14.51 9.14
C GLY A 130 12.87 13.86 9.37
N VAL A 131 11.85 14.63 9.73
CA VAL A 131 10.48 14.16 9.90
C VAL A 131 9.85 13.92 8.54
N ILE A 132 9.17 12.77 8.36
CA ILE A 132 8.50 12.40 7.11
C ILE A 132 7.32 13.32 6.86
N LEU A 133 7.26 13.87 5.66
CA LEU A 133 6.16 14.69 5.14
C LEU A 133 5.19 13.85 4.32
N GLU A 134 3.91 14.12 4.48
CA GLU A 134 2.81 13.45 3.76
C GLU A 134 1.94 14.50 3.05
N HIS A 135 1.17 14.03 2.05
CA HIS A 135 0.17 14.90 1.42
C HIS A 135 -0.83 15.44 2.44
N GLY A 136 -1.10 16.73 2.38
CA GLY A 136 -2.05 17.38 3.29
C GLY A 136 -1.45 17.87 4.60
N ASP A 137 -0.18 17.58 4.88
CA ASP A 137 0.52 18.10 6.06
C ASP A 137 0.62 19.61 6.06
N SER A 138 0.90 20.15 7.22
CA SER A 138 1.22 21.56 7.41
C SER A 138 2.68 21.71 7.82
N VAL A 139 3.34 22.69 7.24
CA VAL A 139 4.74 23.02 7.52
C VAL A 139 4.92 24.49 7.77
N VAL A 140 5.99 24.86 8.43
CA VAL A 140 6.38 26.26 8.64
C VAL A 140 7.76 26.51 8.02
N LEU A 141 7.92 27.66 7.39
CA LEU A 141 9.19 28.06 6.82
C LEU A 141 10.21 28.40 7.93
N ILE A 142 11.40 27.84 7.85
CA ILE A 142 12.48 28.10 8.82
C ILE A 142 13.43 29.20 8.38
N LYS A 143 13.26 29.72 7.16
CA LYS A 143 13.98 30.88 6.62
C LYS A 143 13.15 31.62 5.57
N ASP A 144 13.56 32.82 5.23
CA ASP A 144 12.96 33.60 4.13
C ASP A 144 13.29 32.92 2.79
N LEU A 145 12.25 32.74 1.95
CA LEU A 145 12.37 32.15 0.63
C LEU A 145 11.98 33.15 -0.46
N LYS A 146 12.88 33.34 -1.41
CA LYS A 146 12.59 34.13 -2.61
C LYS A 146 11.93 33.22 -3.66
N VAL A 147 10.73 33.57 -4.07
CA VAL A 147 9.98 32.82 -5.09
C VAL A 147 10.50 33.17 -6.48
N LYS A 148 10.98 32.15 -7.24
CA LYS A 148 11.42 32.35 -8.62
C LYS A 148 10.29 32.83 -9.53
N GLY A 149 10.55 33.84 -10.32
CA GLY A 149 9.57 34.40 -11.26
C GLY A 149 8.54 35.34 -10.64
N SER A 150 8.69 35.66 -9.35
CA SER A 150 7.86 36.62 -8.62
C SER A 150 8.73 37.54 -7.77
N SER A 151 8.21 38.73 -7.46
CA SER A 151 8.80 39.62 -6.48
C SER A 151 8.48 39.24 -5.03
N MET A 152 7.74 38.17 -4.84
CA MET A 152 7.27 37.71 -3.53
C MET A 152 8.40 37.04 -2.75
N ILE A 153 8.48 37.37 -1.46
CA ILE A 153 9.35 36.72 -0.47
C ILE A 153 8.46 36.06 0.56
N ALA A 154 8.51 34.73 0.63
CA ALA A 154 7.86 33.99 1.70
C ALA A 154 8.75 34.07 2.95
N LYS A 155 8.26 34.72 4.01
CA LYS A 155 9.05 34.98 5.21
C LYS A 155 9.12 33.77 6.13
N GLN A 156 10.22 33.69 6.89
CA GLN A 156 10.35 32.75 7.99
C GLN A 156 9.15 32.80 8.95
N GLY A 157 8.67 31.64 9.40
CA GLY A 157 7.51 31.51 10.26
C GLY A 157 6.17 31.46 9.51
N THR A 158 6.17 31.58 8.19
CA THR A 158 4.97 31.40 7.38
C THR A 158 4.52 29.94 7.39
N ALA A 159 3.27 29.70 7.81
CA ALA A 159 2.67 28.38 7.75
C ALA A 159 2.14 28.08 6.35
N VAL A 160 2.53 26.92 5.83
CA VAL A 160 2.04 26.37 4.54
C VAL A 160 1.22 25.13 4.86
N ARG A 161 -0.06 25.19 4.55
CA ARG A 161 -1.01 24.11 4.85
C ARG A 161 -1.38 23.33 3.59
N ASN A 162 -1.76 22.07 3.81
CA ASN A 162 -2.20 21.18 2.75
C ASN A 162 -1.16 21.07 1.63
N ILE A 163 0.07 20.75 2.01
CA ILE A 163 1.17 20.58 1.06
C ILE A 163 0.93 19.39 0.11
N ARG A 164 1.51 19.49 -1.08
CA ARG A 164 1.59 18.39 -2.02
C ARG A 164 3.04 17.97 -2.17
N LEU A 165 3.28 16.68 -2.23
CA LEU A 165 4.61 16.13 -2.45
C LEU A 165 4.88 16.04 -3.96
N ASP A 166 6.10 16.41 -4.36
CA ASP A 166 6.56 16.18 -5.73
C ASP A 166 6.75 14.68 -5.97
N HIS A 167 6.26 14.18 -7.11
CA HIS A 167 6.32 12.75 -7.43
C HIS A 167 7.68 12.30 -7.99
N GLU A 168 8.50 13.25 -8.40
CA GLU A 168 9.78 12.97 -9.05
C GLU A 168 10.99 13.33 -8.20
N ASN A 169 10.81 14.22 -7.21
CA ASN A 169 11.91 14.73 -6.41
C ASN A 169 11.59 14.83 -4.92
N ALA A 170 12.34 14.10 -4.11
CA ALA A 170 12.20 14.07 -2.64
C ALA A 170 12.48 15.42 -1.95
N GLU A 171 13.13 16.33 -2.62
CA GLU A 171 13.52 17.65 -2.08
C GLU A 171 12.46 18.73 -2.30
N TYR A 172 11.42 18.46 -3.09
CA TYR A 172 10.41 19.45 -3.44
C TYR A 172 9.03 19.11 -2.92
N ILE A 173 8.37 20.13 -2.40
CA ILE A 173 6.94 20.13 -2.06
C ILE A 173 6.29 21.36 -2.68
N GLU A 174 4.99 21.30 -2.86
CA GLU A 174 4.18 22.43 -3.32
C GLU A 174 3.23 22.88 -2.21
N GLY A 175 3.03 24.16 -2.11
CA GLY A 175 2.10 24.71 -1.14
C GLY A 175 1.69 26.13 -1.47
N LYS A 176 0.54 26.57 -0.93
CA LYS A 176 0.03 27.92 -1.10
C LYS A 176 0.63 28.86 -0.06
N VAL A 177 1.22 29.95 -0.54
CA VAL A 177 1.64 31.09 0.27
C VAL A 177 0.99 32.34 -0.33
N ASP A 178 0.26 33.09 0.49
CA ASP A 178 -0.48 34.30 0.08
C ASP A 178 -1.39 34.07 -1.14
N GLY A 179 -2.01 32.88 -1.22
CA GLY A 179 -2.91 32.51 -2.29
C GLY A 179 -2.24 32.02 -3.58
N GLN A 180 -0.91 32.04 -3.64
CA GLN A 180 -0.13 31.60 -4.79
C GLN A 180 0.51 30.22 -4.49
N MET A 181 0.39 29.29 -5.44
CA MET A 181 1.08 27.99 -5.36
C MET A 181 2.56 28.17 -5.67
N ILE A 182 3.42 27.73 -4.77
CA ILE A 182 4.87 27.78 -4.93
C ILE A 182 5.50 26.40 -4.68
N VAL A 183 6.68 26.18 -5.27
CA VAL A 183 7.53 25.03 -4.99
C VAL A 183 8.50 25.40 -3.86
N ILE A 184 8.58 24.55 -2.84
CA ILE A 184 9.38 24.79 -1.66
C ILE A 184 10.36 23.62 -1.47
N ILE A 185 11.59 23.93 -1.13
CA ILE A 185 12.60 22.91 -0.79
C ILE A 185 12.34 22.40 0.63
N THR A 186 12.26 21.09 0.80
CA THR A 186 11.94 20.43 2.08
C THR A 186 12.91 20.77 3.22
N GLN A 187 14.16 21.07 2.91
CA GLN A 187 15.16 21.48 3.88
C GLN A 187 14.87 22.85 4.54
N TYR A 188 13.94 23.63 3.99
CA TYR A 188 13.59 24.97 4.47
C TYR A 188 12.28 25.00 5.22
N VAL A 189 11.73 23.84 5.53
CA VAL A 189 10.47 23.71 6.25
C VAL A 189 10.61 22.77 7.45
N LYS A 190 9.68 22.94 8.39
CA LYS A 190 9.50 22.09 9.55
C LYS A 190 8.04 21.70 9.64
N LYS A 191 7.77 20.41 9.82
CA LYS A 191 6.40 19.90 10.05
C LYS A 191 5.85 20.43 11.37
N ILE A 192 4.58 20.87 11.36
CA ILE A 192 3.84 21.35 12.52
C ILE A 192 2.59 20.54 12.78
#